data_de512d6a6eaef47d428004eb5af52831
#
_entry.id   de512d6a6eaef47d428004eb5af52831
#
_cell.length_a   1.000
_cell.length_b   1.000
_cell.length_c   1.000
_cell.angle_alpha   90.00
_cell.angle_beta   90.00
_cell.angle_gamma   90.00
#
_symmetry.space_group_name_H-M   'P 1'
#
loop_
_entity.id
_entity.type
_entity.pdbx_description
1 polymer ?
#
loop_
_entity_poly.entity_id
_entity_poly.type
_entity_poly.pdbx_seq_one_letter_code
_entity_poly.pdbx_strand_id
1 'polypeptide(L)'
;MDKLQRISEAIKSKKKLVVMFSGGVDSTLLAKLAREVLEKNAVALTIDSPVIPRKEIEEAKNLANLIGIRHEFIELNELKSRHLIENPPDRCYLCRKLRDNIVKNWARENGFDVIADGLNFSDLQDYRPGVKASTEDGIWHPFIEFEVTKEEIRDFSRKLSLPTWNKPAMACLCS
;
A
#
# COMPACT_ATOMS: atom_id res chain seq x y z
N MET A 1 -20.69 -2.47 -15.52
CA MET A 1 -19.88 -2.73 -14.31
C MET A 1 -18.96 -1.54 -14.11
N ASP A 2 -19.05 -0.89 -12.96
CA ASP A 2 -18.19 0.23 -12.64
C ASP A 2 -16.76 -0.21 -12.25
N LYS A 3 -15.85 0.75 -12.13
CA LYS A 3 -14.44 0.45 -11.81
C LYS A 3 -14.29 -0.27 -10.45
N LEU A 4 -15.08 0.10 -9.43
CA LEU A 4 -15.04 -0.55 -8.12
C LEU A 4 -15.42 -2.02 -8.20
N GLN A 5 -16.48 -2.34 -8.94
CA GLN A 5 -16.92 -3.73 -9.13
C GLN A 5 -15.86 -4.55 -9.86
N ARG A 6 -15.23 -3.98 -10.90
CA ARG A 6 -14.14 -4.65 -11.63
C ARG A 6 -12.95 -4.94 -10.74
N ILE A 7 -12.56 -3.98 -9.91
CA ILE A 7 -11.46 -4.15 -8.94
C ILE A 7 -11.83 -5.24 -7.91
N SER A 8 -13.04 -5.20 -7.38
CA SER A 8 -13.51 -6.20 -6.42
C SER A 8 -13.48 -7.62 -6.99
N GLU A 9 -13.90 -7.80 -8.25
CA GLU A 9 -13.80 -9.09 -8.92
C GLU A 9 -12.36 -9.53 -9.15
N ALA A 10 -11.48 -8.61 -9.54
CA ALA A 10 -10.06 -8.89 -9.67
C ALA A 10 -9.44 -9.30 -8.33
N ILE A 11 -9.78 -8.62 -7.25
CA ILE A 11 -9.35 -8.98 -5.89
C ILE A 11 -9.85 -10.40 -5.54
N LYS A 12 -11.12 -10.69 -5.81
CA LYS A 12 -11.72 -12.00 -5.55
C LYS A 12 -10.96 -13.13 -6.23
N SER A 13 -10.50 -12.91 -7.46
CA SER A 13 -9.75 -13.90 -8.23
C SER A 13 -8.39 -14.26 -7.59
N LYS A 14 -7.83 -13.38 -6.76
CA LYS A 14 -6.53 -13.60 -6.08
C LYS A 14 -6.63 -14.58 -4.92
N LYS A 15 -7.82 -14.83 -4.37
CA LYS A 15 -8.10 -15.75 -3.25
C LYS A 15 -7.48 -15.35 -1.91
N LYS A 16 -6.24 -14.88 -1.90
CA LYS A 16 -5.51 -14.35 -0.74
C LYS A 16 -4.71 -13.11 -1.17
N LEU A 17 -4.65 -12.10 -0.33
CA LEU A 17 -4.00 -10.83 -0.69
C LEU A 17 -3.33 -10.17 0.51
N VAL A 18 -2.07 -9.79 0.33
CA VAL A 18 -1.39 -8.82 1.20
C VAL A 18 -1.56 -7.44 0.60
N VAL A 19 -2.08 -6.50 1.38
CA VAL A 19 -2.14 -5.08 1.02
C VAL A 19 -1.02 -4.35 1.75
N MET A 20 -0.10 -3.74 1.02
CA MET A 20 0.88 -2.82 1.60
C MET A 20 0.12 -1.59 2.09
N PHE A 21 0.09 -1.40 3.42
CA PHE A 21 -0.85 -0.50 4.08
C PHE A 21 -0.15 0.60 4.84
N SER A 22 -0.32 1.83 4.39
CA SER A 22 0.26 3.02 5.04
C SER A 22 -0.76 3.85 5.84
N GLY A 23 -2.06 3.56 5.72
CA GLY A 23 -3.12 4.40 6.27
C GLY A 23 -3.42 5.65 5.45
N GLY A 24 -2.82 5.80 4.28
CA GLY A 24 -3.18 6.84 3.30
C GLY A 24 -4.48 6.52 2.57
N VAL A 25 -5.01 7.49 1.82
CA VAL A 25 -6.30 7.33 1.14
C VAL A 25 -6.34 6.13 0.20
N ASP A 26 -5.28 5.90 -0.56
CA ASP A 26 -5.20 4.84 -1.57
C ASP A 26 -5.15 3.45 -0.93
N SER A 27 -4.21 3.24 -0.01
CA SER A 27 -4.05 1.95 0.67
C SER A 27 -5.25 1.61 1.56
N THR A 28 -5.93 2.62 2.13
CA THR A 28 -7.13 2.41 2.93
C THR A 28 -8.31 1.96 2.07
N LEU A 29 -8.50 2.55 0.90
CA LEU A 29 -9.51 2.09 -0.05
C LEU A 29 -9.24 0.65 -0.48
N LEU A 30 -8.00 0.35 -0.86
CA LEU A 30 -7.63 -1.00 -1.28
C LEU A 30 -7.84 -2.03 -0.16
N ALA A 31 -7.43 -1.71 1.07
CA ALA A 31 -7.63 -2.58 2.23
C ALA A 31 -9.12 -2.82 2.53
N LYS A 32 -9.95 -1.78 2.39
CA LYS A 32 -11.41 -1.90 2.54
C LYS A 32 -12.00 -2.86 1.52
N LEU A 33 -11.67 -2.70 0.25
CA LEU A 33 -12.15 -3.57 -0.82
C LEU A 33 -11.67 -5.02 -0.63
N ALA A 34 -10.40 -5.20 -0.28
CA ALA A 34 -9.83 -6.52 -0.02
C ALA A 34 -10.53 -7.21 1.16
N ARG A 35 -10.79 -6.47 2.25
CA ARG A 35 -11.51 -7.01 3.42
C ARG A 35 -12.94 -7.43 3.09
N GLU A 36 -13.65 -6.64 2.31
CA GLU A 36 -15.05 -6.95 1.93
C GLU A 36 -15.14 -8.20 1.05
N VAL A 37 -14.16 -8.40 0.17
CA VAL A 37 -14.19 -9.48 -0.83
C VAL A 37 -13.56 -10.77 -0.34
N LEU A 38 -12.45 -10.69 0.38
CA LEU A 38 -11.63 -11.84 0.80
C LEU A 38 -11.74 -12.17 2.29
N GLU A 39 -12.38 -11.31 3.07
CA GLU A 39 -12.58 -11.49 4.50
C GLU A 39 -11.24 -11.78 5.23
N LYS A 40 -11.13 -12.94 5.87
CA LYS A 40 -9.93 -13.38 6.60
C LYS A 40 -8.72 -13.66 5.71
N ASN A 41 -8.92 -13.77 4.40
CA ASN A 41 -7.85 -14.01 3.43
C ASN A 41 -7.19 -12.72 2.93
N ALA A 42 -7.60 -11.56 3.44
CA ALA A 42 -6.92 -10.29 3.24
C ALA A 42 -6.17 -9.87 4.50
N VAL A 43 -4.95 -9.38 4.33
CA VAL A 43 -4.13 -8.83 5.41
C VAL A 43 -3.55 -7.48 4.99
N ALA A 44 -3.64 -6.50 5.88
CA ALA A 44 -2.96 -5.23 5.75
C ALA A 44 -1.58 -5.35 6.43
N LEU A 45 -0.52 -5.01 5.72
CA LEU A 45 0.85 -5.11 6.20
C LEU A 45 1.50 -3.73 6.20
N THR A 46 1.87 -3.26 7.37
CA THR A 46 2.51 -1.95 7.56
C THR A 46 3.98 -2.13 7.93
N ILE A 47 4.84 -1.40 7.25
CA ILE A 47 6.26 -1.33 7.61
C ILE A 47 6.41 -0.27 8.69
N ASP A 48 6.82 -0.70 9.88
CA ASP A 48 7.17 0.18 10.98
C ASP A 48 8.65 0.56 10.88
N SER A 49 8.90 1.82 10.60
CA SER A 49 10.22 2.34 10.29
C SER A 49 10.45 3.69 10.97
N PRO A 50 11.68 4.00 11.39
CA PRO A 50 12.02 5.30 11.99
C PRO A 50 11.86 6.48 11.03
N VAL A 51 11.77 6.24 9.71
CA VAL A 51 11.52 7.29 8.71
C VAL A 51 10.03 7.57 8.51
N ILE A 52 9.15 6.84 9.19
CA ILE A 52 7.71 7.06 9.17
C ILE A 52 7.29 7.73 10.49
N PRO A 53 6.57 8.87 10.46
CA PRO A 53 6.07 9.50 11.68
C PRO A 53 5.25 8.53 12.53
N ARG A 54 5.47 8.52 13.82
CA ARG A 54 4.75 7.63 14.76
C ARG A 54 3.24 7.80 14.67
N LYS A 55 2.80 9.04 14.47
CA LYS A 55 1.38 9.36 14.27
C LYS A 55 0.78 8.58 13.09
N GLU A 56 1.50 8.44 11.99
CA GLU A 56 1.05 7.68 10.81
C GLU A 56 0.90 6.18 11.12
N ILE A 57 1.81 5.62 11.93
CA ILE A 57 1.72 4.22 12.37
C ILE A 57 0.47 4.00 13.24
N GLU A 58 0.19 4.91 14.19
CA GLU A 58 -1.01 4.83 15.03
C GLU A 58 -2.30 5.03 14.21
N GLU A 59 -2.30 5.96 13.28
CA GLU A 59 -3.46 6.15 12.38
C GLU A 59 -3.72 4.91 11.51
N ALA A 60 -2.67 4.29 10.97
CA ALA A 60 -2.79 3.05 10.21
C ALA A 60 -3.43 1.94 11.06
N LYS A 61 -3.00 1.78 12.29
CA LYS A 61 -3.57 0.82 13.25
C LYS A 61 -5.06 1.08 13.49
N ASN A 62 -5.43 2.32 13.75
CA ASN A 62 -6.83 2.71 13.99
C ASN A 62 -7.70 2.47 12.74
N LEU A 63 -7.20 2.79 11.56
CA LEU A 63 -7.90 2.57 10.29
C LEU A 63 -8.09 1.09 9.98
N ALA A 64 -7.08 0.26 10.22
CA ALA A 64 -7.18 -1.18 10.03
C ALA A 64 -8.25 -1.78 10.97
N ASN A 65 -8.31 -1.32 12.22
CA ASN A 65 -9.35 -1.71 13.16
C ASN A 65 -10.75 -1.27 12.69
N LEU A 66 -10.87 -0.04 12.19
CA LEU A 66 -12.13 0.48 11.66
C LEU A 66 -12.64 -0.33 10.45
N ILE A 67 -11.73 -0.72 9.56
CA ILE A 67 -12.03 -1.56 8.39
C ILE A 67 -12.35 -3.01 8.81
N GLY A 68 -11.79 -3.45 9.93
CA GLY A 68 -11.89 -4.83 10.40
C GLY A 68 -11.00 -5.80 9.62
N ILE A 69 -9.91 -5.32 9.02
CA ILE A 69 -8.93 -6.14 8.34
C ILE A 69 -7.84 -6.62 9.32
N ARG A 70 -7.37 -7.86 9.15
CA ARG A 70 -6.19 -8.33 9.86
C ARG A 70 -5.01 -7.41 9.56
N HIS A 71 -4.34 -6.93 10.60
CA HIS A 71 -3.24 -5.97 10.47
C HIS A 71 -1.97 -6.51 11.11
N GLU A 72 -0.90 -6.53 10.35
CA GLU A 72 0.42 -6.98 10.77
C GLU A 72 1.46 -5.88 10.54
N PHE A 73 2.52 -5.89 11.34
CA PHE A 73 3.63 -4.96 11.24
C PHE A 73 4.93 -5.69 10.94
N ILE A 74 5.77 -5.09 10.10
CA ILE A 74 7.16 -5.52 9.90
C ILE A 74 8.06 -4.36 10.33
N GLU A 75 8.98 -4.62 11.24
CA GLU A 75 9.99 -3.64 11.61
C GLU A 75 11.08 -3.57 10.53
N LEU A 76 11.39 -2.37 10.12
CA LEU A 76 12.48 -2.08 9.20
C LEU A 76 13.19 -0.81 9.65
N ASN A 77 14.52 -0.85 9.71
CA ASN A 77 15.32 0.33 9.97
C ASN A 77 16.22 0.63 8.78
N GLU A 78 15.73 1.43 7.85
CA GLU A 78 16.46 1.86 6.66
C GLU A 78 17.72 2.65 7.01
N LEU A 79 17.77 3.27 8.20
CA LEU A 79 18.93 4.02 8.67
C LEU A 79 20.15 3.12 8.99
N LYS A 80 19.95 1.81 9.07
CA LYS A 80 21.06 0.85 9.16
C LYS A 80 21.70 0.55 7.79
N SER A 81 21.02 0.91 6.71
CA SER A 81 21.58 0.77 5.35
C SER A 81 22.49 1.96 5.05
N ARG A 82 23.80 1.73 5.06
CA ARG A 82 24.80 2.75 4.73
C ARG A 82 24.50 3.44 3.40
N HIS A 83 24.08 2.68 2.41
CA HIS A 83 23.74 3.17 1.08
C HIS A 83 22.54 4.14 1.08
N LEU A 84 21.55 3.91 1.93
CA LEU A 84 20.39 4.80 2.06
C LEU A 84 20.70 6.06 2.87
N ILE A 85 21.61 5.98 3.85
CA ILE A 85 22.02 7.14 4.66
C ILE A 85 22.73 8.19 3.81
N GLU A 86 23.53 7.76 2.85
CA GLU A 86 24.28 8.66 1.94
C GLU A 86 23.36 9.44 1.00
N ASN A 87 22.05 9.19 1.04
CA ASN A 87 21.02 9.87 0.26
C ASN A 87 21.33 9.95 -1.25
N PRO A 88 21.60 8.79 -1.91
CA PRO A 88 21.92 8.78 -3.33
C PRO A 88 20.74 9.24 -4.18
N PRO A 89 20.94 9.67 -5.45
CA PRO A 89 19.86 10.11 -6.35
C PRO A 89 18.75 9.07 -6.55
N ASP A 90 19.08 7.79 -6.47
CA ASP A 90 18.16 6.65 -6.61
C ASP A 90 17.65 6.11 -5.28
N ARG A 91 17.77 6.88 -4.18
CA ARG A 91 17.38 6.45 -2.83
C ARG A 91 15.94 5.94 -2.76
N CYS A 92 14.99 6.63 -3.38
CA CYS A 92 13.58 6.21 -3.35
C CYS A 92 13.36 4.85 -4.04
N TYR A 93 14.07 4.59 -5.13
CA TYR A 93 14.06 3.30 -5.81
C TYR A 93 14.64 2.19 -4.91
N LEU A 94 15.81 2.42 -4.32
CA LEU A 94 16.48 1.46 -3.44
C LEU A 94 15.68 1.19 -2.15
N CYS A 95 15.13 2.23 -1.55
CA CYS A 95 14.27 2.11 -0.37
C CYS A 95 13.02 1.27 -0.70
N ARG A 96 12.40 1.51 -1.84
CA ARG A 96 11.25 0.73 -2.27
C ARG A 96 11.63 -0.75 -2.50
N LYS A 97 12.74 -1.02 -3.18
CA LYS A 97 13.25 -2.38 -3.37
C LYS A 97 13.45 -3.13 -2.05
N LEU A 98 14.04 -2.47 -1.07
CA LEU A 98 14.23 -3.03 0.26
C LEU A 98 12.90 -3.38 0.94
N ARG A 99 11.95 -2.48 0.89
CA ARG A 99 10.59 -2.68 1.45
C ARG A 99 9.85 -3.80 0.76
N ASP A 100 9.84 -3.81 -0.56
CA ASP A 100 9.18 -4.86 -1.34
C ASP A 100 9.78 -6.24 -1.06
N ASN A 101 11.11 -6.34 -0.93
CA ASN A 101 11.79 -7.59 -0.60
C ASN A 101 11.36 -8.15 0.77
N ILE A 102 11.27 -7.29 1.78
CA ILE A 102 10.83 -7.68 3.13
C ILE A 102 9.37 -8.14 3.12
N VAL A 103 8.51 -7.41 2.43
CA VAL A 103 7.08 -7.77 2.30
C VAL A 103 6.92 -9.09 1.55
N LYS A 104 7.69 -9.32 0.49
CA LYS A 104 7.68 -10.58 -0.28
C LYS A 104 8.12 -11.78 0.57
N ASN A 105 9.14 -11.61 1.41
CA ASN A 105 9.60 -12.65 2.32
C ASN A 105 8.51 -12.98 3.34
N TRP A 106 7.94 -11.96 3.98
CA TRP A 106 6.84 -12.14 4.94
C TRP A 106 5.64 -12.83 4.29
N ALA A 107 5.24 -12.41 3.10
CA ALA A 107 4.11 -12.99 2.37
C ALA A 107 4.34 -14.48 2.08
N ARG A 108 5.52 -14.84 1.60
CA ARG A 108 5.90 -16.22 1.34
C ARG A 108 5.84 -17.09 2.59
N GLU A 109 6.39 -16.61 3.70
CA GLU A 109 6.40 -17.31 4.98
C GLU A 109 4.99 -17.51 5.56
N ASN A 110 4.06 -16.62 5.23
CA ASN A 110 2.68 -16.64 5.71
C ASN A 110 1.66 -17.20 4.69
N GLY A 111 2.13 -17.74 3.58
CA GLY A 111 1.28 -18.43 2.59
C GLY A 111 0.45 -17.51 1.70
N PHE A 112 0.99 -16.32 1.38
CA PHE A 112 0.40 -15.37 0.44
C PHE A 112 1.24 -15.28 -0.83
N ASP A 113 0.58 -15.39 -1.98
CA ASP A 113 1.23 -15.34 -3.29
C ASP A 113 1.12 -13.97 -3.96
N VAL A 114 0.14 -13.16 -3.55
CA VAL A 114 -0.13 -11.86 -4.16
C VAL A 114 0.00 -10.75 -3.15
N ILE A 115 0.76 -9.73 -3.52
CA ILE A 115 0.94 -8.48 -2.78
C ILE A 115 0.46 -7.35 -3.68
N ALA A 116 -0.35 -6.46 -3.12
CA ALA A 116 -0.82 -5.26 -3.82
C ALA A 116 -0.51 -4.00 -3.04
N ASP A 117 -0.40 -2.90 -3.73
CA ASP A 117 -0.32 -1.58 -3.13
C ASP A 117 -1.33 -0.60 -3.74
N GLY A 118 -1.44 0.58 -3.12
CA GLY A 118 -2.38 1.61 -3.50
C GLY A 118 -1.88 2.57 -4.59
N LEU A 119 -0.79 2.27 -5.29
CA LEU A 119 -0.36 3.11 -6.41
C LEU A 119 -1.49 3.22 -7.43
N ASN A 120 -1.75 4.43 -7.89
CA ASN A 120 -2.90 4.76 -8.73
C ASN A 120 -2.47 5.33 -10.09
N PHE A 121 -3.44 5.50 -10.99
CA PHE A 121 -3.16 5.95 -12.37
C PHE A 121 -2.53 7.35 -12.43
N SER A 122 -2.90 8.26 -11.51
CA SER A 122 -2.29 9.60 -11.43
C SER A 122 -0.81 9.56 -11.04
N ASP A 123 -0.35 8.51 -10.35
CA ASP A 123 1.07 8.36 -9.98
C ASP A 123 1.98 8.10 -11.18
N LEU A 124 1.43 7.66 -12.32
CA LEU A 124 2.17 7.47 -13.56
C LEU A 124 2.55 8.79 -14.26
N GLN A 125 1.88 9.88 -13.93
CA GLN A 125 2.13 11.19 -14.52
C GLN A 125 3.33 11.90 -13.90
N ASP A 126 3.73 11.49 -12.71
CA ASP A 126 4.87 12.00 -11.97
C ASP A 126 6.09 11.08 -12.10
N TYR A 127 7.30 11.67 -11.97
CA TYR A 127 8.51 10.89 -11.83
C TYR A 127 8.53 10.20 -10.46
N ARG A 128 8.19 8.92 -10.45
CA ARG A 128 8.14 8.10 -9.21
C ARG A 128 8.98 6.85 -9.36
N PRO A 129 10.25 6.88 -8.92
CA PRO A 129 11.16 5.73 -8.98
C PRO A 129 10.59 4.48 -8.26
N GLY A 130 9.76 4.69 -7.23
CA GLY A 130 9.10 3.61 -6.50
C GLY A 130 8.11 2.81 -7.34
N VAL A 131 7.45 3.40 -8.33
CA VAL A 131 6.57 2.69 -9.26
C VAL A 131 7.36 1.68 -10.09
N LYS A 132 8.51 2.10 -10.63
CA LYS A 132 9.41 1.21 -11.38
C LYS A 132 9.88 0.05 -10.50
N ALA A 133 10.36 0.34 -9.29
CA ALA A 133 10.84 -0.67 -8.35
C ALA A 133 9.79 -1.72 -8.05
N SER A 134 8.58 -1.30 -7.67
CA SER A 134 7.51 -2.22 -7.29
C SER A 134 6.97 -3.03 -8.46
N THR A 135 6.93 -2.45 -9.66
CA THR A 135 6.55 -3.18 -10.88
C THR A 135 7.56 -4.27 -11.20
N GLU A 136 8.86 -3.98 -11.10
CA GLU A 136 9.94 -4.97 -11.27
C GLU A 136 9.84 -6.10 -10.23
N ASP A 137 9.39 -5.79 -9.01
CA ASP A 137 9.24 -6.77 -7.92
C ASP A 137 7.93 -7.58 -7.99
N GLY A 138 7.09 -7.33 -8.98
CA GLY A 138 5.86 -8.06 -9.20
C GLY A 138 4.73 -7.70 -8.22
N ILE A 139 4.79 -6.52 -7.60
CA ILE A 139 3.70 -5.99 -6.80
C ILE A 139 2.53 -5.64 -7.71
N TRP A 140 1.34 -6.07 -7.35
CA TRP A 140 0.13 -5.77 -8.11
C TRP A 140 -0.38 -4.37 -7.80
N HIS A 141 -0.73 -3.62 -8.85
CA HIS A 141 -1.23 -2.25 -8.76
C HIS A 141 -2.66 -2.18 -9.34
N PRO A 142 -3.69 -2.61 -8.60
CA PRO A 142 -5.05 -2.66 -9.13
C PRO A 142 -5.56 -1.29 -9.60
N PHE A 143 -5.22 -0.21 -8.91
CA PHE A 143 -5.67 1.12 -9.33
C PHE A 143 -4.96 1.62 -10.60
N ILE A 144 -3.76 1.15 -10.90
CA ILE A 144 -3.11 1.40 -12.19
C ILE A 144 -3.76 0.54 -13.27
N GLU A 145 -3.93 -0.76 -13.01
CA GLU A 145 -4.53 -1.71 -13.97
C GLU A 145 -5.91 -1.29 -14.45
N PHE A 146 -6.73 -0.75 -13.56
CA PHE A 146 -8.08 -0.29 -13.87
C PHE A 146 -8.18 1.23 -14.11
N GLU A 147 -7.06 1.89 -14.33
CA GLU A 147 -6.96 3.33 -14.65
C GLU A 147 -7.72 4.22 -13.67
N VAL A 148 -7.60 3.92 -12.36
CA VAL A 148 -8.25 4.70 -11.30
C VAL A 148 -7.38 5.88 -10.92
N THR A 149 -7.92 7.07 -11.06
CA THR A 149 -7.24 8.33 -10.70
C THR A 149 -7.33 8.61 -9.20
N LYS A 150 -6.49 9.52 -8.72
CA LYS A 150 -6.53 9.98 -7.33
C LYS A 150 -7.88 10.60 -6.95
N GLU A 151 -8.48 11.32 -7.87
CA GLU A 151 -9.81 11.93 -7.68
C GLU A 151 -10.88 10.84 -7.50
N GLU A 152 -10.89 9.84 -8.37
CA GLU A 152 -11.80 8.70 -8.26
C GLU A 152 -11.61 7.94 -6.94
N ILE A 153 -10.37 7.74 -6.49
CA ILE A 153 -10.08 7.10 -5.20
C ILE A 153 -10.72 7.88 -4.04
N ARG A 154 -10.61 9.20 -4.04
CA ARG A 154 -11.24 10.07 -3.03
C ARG A 154 -12.76 9.97 -3.07
N ASP A 155 -13.35 9.97 -4.25
CA ASP A 155 -14.80 9.82 -4.44
C ASP A 155 -15.28 8.45 -3.96
N PHE A 156 -14.58 7.38 -4.29
CA PHE A 156 -14.91 6.03 -3.81
C PHE A 156 -14.76 5.93 -2.29
N SER A 157 -13.69 6.49 -1.73
CA SER A 157 -13.46 6.52 -0.30
C SER A 157 -14.59 7.26 0.44
N ARG A 158 -15.06 8.38 -0.12
CA ARG A 158 -16.19 9.13 0.43
C ARG A 158 -17.49 8.34 0.36
N LYS A 159 -17.77 7.69 -0.77
CA LYS A 159 -18.95 6.82 -0.94
C LYS A 159 -18.98 5.66 0.05
N LEU A 160 -17.81 5.12 0.37
CA LEU A 160 -17.65 4.03 1.34
C LEU A 160 -17.49 4.53 2.80
N SER A 161 -17.70 5.82 3.02
CA SER A 161 -17.60 6.47 4.35
C SER A 161 -16.24 6.26 5.03
N LEU A 162 -15.16 6.18 4.24
CA LEU A 162 -13.81 6.09 4.78
C LEU A 162 -13.34 7.47 5.23
N PRO A 163 -12.81 7.63 6.46
CA PRO A 163 -12.40 8.94 6.99
C PRO A 163 -11.19 9.54 6.26
N THR A 164 -10.49 8.74 5.47
CA THR A 164 -9.29 9.15 4.73
C THR A 164 -9.58 9.84 3.39
N TRP A 165 -10.84 9.97 2.98
CA TRP A 165 -11.20 10.48 1.65
C TRP A 165 -10.57 11.83 1.31
N ASN A 166 -10.37 12.71 2.30
CA ASN A 166 -9.75 14.02 2.16
C ASN A 166 -8.35 14.11 2.79
N LYS A 167 -7.78 12.99 3.23
CA LYS A 167 -6.45 12.98 3.84
C LYS A 167 -5.38 13.43 2.83
N PRO A 168 -4.52 14.41 3.18
CA PRO A 168 -3.42 14.81 2.31
C PRO A 168 -2.35 13.71 2.22
N ALA A 169 -1.58 13.73 1.12
CA ALA A 169 -0.42 12.85 1.00
C ALA A 169 0.64 13.23 2.04
N MET A 170 1.25 12.22 2.66
CA MET A 170 2.35 12.41 3.60
C MET A 170 3.65 11.90 3.00
N ALA A 171 4.69 12.71 3.11
CA ALA A 171 6.05 12.32 2.74
C ALA A 171 6.75 11.60 3.91
N CYS A 172 7.70 10.72 3.60
CA CYS A 172 8.55 10.17 4.64
C CYS A 172 9.52 11.23 5.19
N LEU A 173 10.04 11.03 6.42
CA LEU A 173 10.93 12.00 7.09
C LEU A 173 12.27 12.20 6.38
N CYS A 174 12.60 11.35 5.41
CA CYS A 174 13.84 11.43 4.63
C CYS A 174 13.68 12.12 3.27
N SER A 175 12.47 12.54 2.93
CA SER A 175 12.20 13.21 1.65
C SER A 175 12.28 14.72 1.76
#